data_47202e5aaa87917d7025e90f6f0189f3
#
_entry.id   47202e5aaa87917d7025e90f6f0189f3
#
_cell.length_a   1.000
_cell.length_b   1.000
_cell.length_c   1.000
_cell.angle_alpha   90.00
_cell.angle_beta   90.00
_cell.angle_gamma   90.00
#
_symmetry.space_group_name_H-M   'P 1'
#
loop_
_entity.id
_entity.type
_entity.pdbx_description
1 polymer ?
#
loop_
_entity_poly.entity_id
_entity_poly.type
_entity_poly.pdbx_seq_one_letter_code
_entity_poly.pdbx_strand_id
1 'polypeptide(L)'
;LEFRRVLFRSDIRFLEPADWSPEVHAFLASHFGLQIALVLTPLAFDPGHPFPLISNLSSNFAVVVRHEGRTQFARVKIPNVLPRFIALPAALASHSGTTFVFLEDVVRSNLAAIFPGVEIVSAHLFRVIRDSDLELDQGDEDDLLETVDRSLRQLRRGAISLVTVEDQMPGRVLDILAENFEVGGEVMLKVP
;
A
#
# COMPACT_ATOMS: atom_id res chain seq x y z
N LEU A 1 -1.62 -20.75 -10.18
CA LEU A 1 -2.04 -22.14 -9.88
C LEU A 1 -0.92 -22.95 -9.19
N GLU A 2 0.36 -22.77 -9.50
CA GLU A 2 1.46 -23.50 -8.85
C GLU A 2 1.75 -23.04 -7.43
N PHE A 3 1.65 -21.74 -7.15
CA PHE A 3 1.92 -21.20 -5.81
C PHE A 3 0.97 -21.77 -4.74
N ARG A 4 -0.33 -21.92 -5.06
CA ARG A 4 -1.29 -22.60 -4.16
C ARG A 4 -0.93 -24.07 -3.92
N ARG A 5 -0.35 -24.77 -4.91
CA ARG A 5 0.07 -26.18 -4.77
C ARG A 5 1.27 -26.36 -3.83
N VAL A 6 2.22 -25.40 -3.86
CA VAL A 6 3.40 -25.42 -2.98
C VAL A 6 2.99 -25.13 -1.54
N LEU A 7 2.07 -24.19 -1.31
CA LEU A 7 1.53 -23.89 0.02
C LEU A 7 0.79 -25.09 0.64
N PHE A 8 0.11 -25.90 -0.17
CA PHE A 8 -0.60 -27.08 0.30
C PHE A 8 0.31 -28.19 0.87
N ARG A 9 1.62 -28.15 0.55
CA ARG A 9 2.63 -29.11 1.06
C ARG A 9 3.43 -28.60 2.26
N SER A 10 3.27 -27.34 2.63
CA SER A 10 4.14 -26.66 3.60
C SER A 10 3.47 -26.36 4.94
N ASP A 11 2.27 -26.86 5.23
CA ASP A 11 1.49 -26.52 6.44
C ASP A 11 1.30 -25.01 6.67
N ILE A 12 1.46 -24.19 5.62
CA ILE A 12 1.25 -22.74 5.64
C ILE A 12 -0.08 -22.42 4.96
N ARG A 13 -0.89 -21.61 5.64
CA ARG A 13 -2.15 -21.10 5.08
C ARG A 13 -2.21 -19.59 5.17
N PHE A 14 -2.82 -18.97 4.15
CA PHE A 14 -3.26 -17.59 4.19
C PHE A 14 -4.76 -17.55 4.39
N LEU A 15 -5.20 -16.82 5.40
CA LEU A 15 -6.60 -16.62 5.71
C LEU A 15 -7.07 -15.33 5.09
N GLU A 16 -8.10 -15.40 4.26
CA GLU A 16 -8.69 -14.23 3.62
C GLU A 16 -9.67 -13.52 4.57
N PRO A 17 -9.90 -12.21 4.41
CA PRO A 17 -10.79 -11.45 5.31
C PRO A 17 -12.21 -12.02 5.45
N ALA A 18 -12.73 -12.64 4.39
CA ALA A 18 -14.04 -13.28 4.40
C ALA A 18 -14.15 -14.48 5.35
N ASP A 19 -13.00 -15.09 5.69
CA ASP A 19 -12.92 -16.27 6.55
C ASP A 19 -12.49 -15.94 7.98
N TRP A 20 -12.34 -14.66 8.33
CA TRP A 20 -11.94 -14.25 9.68
C TRP A 20 -13.08 -14.46 10.68
N SER A 21 -12.82 -15.25 11.71
CA SER A 21 -13.74 -15.38 12.84
C SER A 21 -13.77 -14.07 13.67
N PRO A 22 -14.79 -13.88 14.53
CA PRO A 22 -14.82 -12.73 15.44
C PRO A 22 -13.58 -12.62 16.33
N GLU A 23 -13.01 -13.74 16.74
CA GLU A 23 -11.80 -13.80 17.57
C GLU A 23 -10.56 -13.36 16.77
N VAL A 24 -10.47 -13.77 15.51
CA VAL A 24 -9.42 -13.32 14.57
C VAL A 24 -9.54 -11.80 14.36
N HIS A 25 -10.74 -11.29 14.11
CA HIS A 25 -10.97 -9.85 14.00
C HIS A 25 -10.52 -9.09 15.25
N ALA A 26 -10.89 -9.57 16.44
CA ALA A 26 -10.51 -8.93 17.70
C ALA A 26 -8.99 -8.92 17.92
N PHE A 27 -8.32 -10.04 17.62
CA PHE A 27 -6.87 -10.14 17.67
C PHE A 27 -6.21 -9.16 16.71
N LEU A 28 -6.63 -9.13 15.45
CA LEU A 28 -6.06 -8.26 14.42
C LEU A 28 -6.31 -6.79 14.68
N ALA A 29 -7.47 -6.40 15.22
CA ALA A 29 -7.77 -5.04 15.63
C ALA A 29 -6.86 -4.58 16.78
N SER A 30 -6.62 -5.45 17.78
CA SER A 30 -5.68 -5.18 18.87
C SER A 30 -4.25 -5.05 18.35
N HIS A 31 -3.81 -5.98 17.52
CA HIS A 31 -2.48 -5.97 16.91
C HIS A 31 -2.27 -4.72 16.03
N PHE A 32 -3.30 -4.33 15.25
CA PHE A 32 -3.29 -3.10 14.47
C PHE A 32 -3.07 -1.87 15.36
N GLY A 33 -3.86 -1.70 16.42
CA GLY A 33 -3.75 -0.55 17.31
C GLY A 33 -2.39 -0.45 18.01
N LEU A 34 -1.83 -1.58 18.42
CA LEU A 34 -0.57 -1.61 19.19
C LEU A 34 0.70 -1.50 18.36
N GLN A 35 0.69 -1.99 17.12
CA GLN A 35 1.92 -2.14 16.33
C GLN A 35 1.87 -1.50 14.94
N ILE A 36 0.71 -1.43 14.31
CA ILE A 36 0.59 -0.99 12.93
C ILE A 36 0.18 0.48 12.85
N ALA A 37 -0.87 0.88 13.56
CA ALA A 37 -1.43 2.23 13.50
C ALA A 37 -0.40 3.32 13.81
N LEU A 38 0.54 3.03 14.73
CA LEU A 38 1.57 3.98 15.18
C LEU A 38 2.55 4.41 14.08
N VAL A 39 2.70 3.61 13.03
CA VAL A 39 3.63 3.87 11.92
C VAL A 39 2.91 4.25 10.62
N LEU A 40 1.59 4.23 10.63
CA LEU A 40 0.79 4.67 9.48
C LEU A 40 0.56 6.19 9.56
N THR A 41 0.77 6.85 8.43
CA THR A 41 0.50 8.30 8.30
C THR A 41 -0.51 8.50 7.17
N PRO A 42 -1.80 8.69 7.50
CA PRO A 42 -2.80 9.06 6.52
C PRO A 42 -2.52 10.50 6.04
N LEU A 43 -2.55 10.71 4.74
CA LEU A 43 -2.41 12.03 4.12
C LEU A 43 -3.66 12.31 3.28
N ALA A 44 -4.48 13.23 3.73
CA ALA A 44 -5.59 13.73 2.94
C ALA A 44 -5.06 14.55 1.75
N PHE A 45 -5.68 14.37 0.59
CA PHE A 45 -5.39 15.15 -0.59
C PHE A 45 -6.52 16.17 -0.82
N ASP A 46 -6.14 17.43 -0.87
CA ASP A 46 -6.98 18.55 -1.24
C ASP A 46 -6.48 19.07 -2.60
N PRO A 47 -7.35 19.35 -3.58
CA PRO A 47 -6.97 19.93 -4.86
C PRO A 47 -6.11 21.21 -4.77
N GLY A 48 -6.11 21.90 -3.62
CA GLY A 48 -5.25 23.05 -3.33
C GLY A 48 -3.80 22.71 -2.93
N HIS A 49 -3.48 21.44 -2.74
CA HIS A 49 -2.13 20.99 -2.35
C HIS A 49 -1.59 20.00 -3.38
N PRO A 50 -0.28 19.98 -3.63
CA PRO A 50 0.31 19.03 -4.56
C PRO A 50 0.12 17.60 -4.07
N PHE A 51 -0.12 16.69 -5.01
CA PHE A 51 -0.23 15.26 -4.71
C PHE A 51 1.07 14.75 -4.05
N PRO A 52 0.99 13.96 -2.97
CA PRO A 52 2.18 13.51 -2.26
C PRO A 52 3.03 12.61 -3.15
N LEU A 53 4.35 12.81 -3.12
CA LEU A 53 5.29 11.96 -3.84
C LEU A 53 5.17 10.50 -3.37
N ILE A 54 4.92 9.61 -4.31
CA ILE A 54 4.87 8.18 -4.06
C ILE A 54 6.25 7.58 -4.29
N SER A 55 6.81 6.97 -3.26
CA SER A 55 8.13 6.33 -3.31
C SER A 55 8.12 5.10 -4.22
N ASN A 56 9.24 4.83 -4.90
CA ASN A 56 9.39 3.61 -5.70
C ASN A 56 9.10 2.35 -4.89
N LEU A 57 8.43 1.38 -5.51
CA LEU A 57 8.06 0.08 -4.95
C LEU A 57 7.18 0.13 -3.68
N SER A 58 6.68 1.29 -3.28
CA SER A 58 5.84 1.40 -2.10
C SER A 58 4.39 0.99 -2.37
N SER A 59 3.83 0.18 -1.48
CA SER A 59 2.41 -0.13 -1.43
C SER A 59 1.65 0.97 -0.69
N ASN A 60 0.51 1.37 -1.25
CA ASN A 60 -0.30 2.47 -0.71
C ASN A 60 -1.78 2.15 -0.87
N PHE A 61 -2.61 2.62 0.04
CA PHE A 61 -4.05 2.69 -0.17
C PHE A 61 -4.44 4.06 -0.72
N ALA A 62 -5.23 4.01 -1.79
CA ALA A 62 -6.08 5.11 -2.25
C ALA A 62 -7.40 5.00 -1.49
N VAL A 63 -7.62 5.90 -0.55
CA VAL A 63 -8.81 5.88 0.32
C VAL A 63 -9.72 7.02 -0.07
N VAL A 64 -10.96 6.70 -0.35
CA VAL A 64 -12.01 7.71 -0.56
C VAL A 64 -12.77 7.85 0.74
N VAL A 65 -12.74 9.04 1.31
CA VAL A 65 -13.40 9.36 2.58
C VAL A 65 -14.54 10.36 2.33
N ARG A 66 -15.55 10.33 3.19
CA ARG A 66 -16.64 11.32 3.20
C ARG A 66 -16.70 12.02 4.56
N HIS A 67 -16.64 13.33 4.53
CA HIS A 67 -16.77 14.19 5.71
C HIS A 67 -17.69 15.36 5.38
N GLU A 68 -18.69 15.61 6.21
CA GLU A 68 -19.67 16.68 6.01
C GLU A 68 -20.29 16.75 4.61
N GLY A 69 -20.59 15.59 4.03
CA GLY A 69 -21.18 15.46 2.68
C GLY A 69 -20.18 15.66 1.53
N ARG A 70 -18.92 15.98 1.80
CA ARG A 70 -17.86 16.12 0.81
C ARG A 70 -17.02 14.85 0.72
N THR A 71 -16.74 14.45 -0.51
CA THR A 71 -15.85 13.32 -0.78
C THR A 71 -14.43 13.82 -1.01
N GLN A 72 -13.48 13.24 -0.27
CA GLN A 72 -12.07 13.58 -0.37
C GLN A 72 -11.25 12.32 -0.63
N PHE A 73 -10.10 12.49 -1.26
CA PHE A 73 -9.12 11.44 -1.47
C PHE A 73 -8.06 11.52 -0.35
N ALA A 74 -7.70 10.37 0.17
CA ALA A 74 -6.61 10.24 1.12
C ALA A 74 -5.69 9.09 0.69
N ARG A 75 -4.43 9.22 1.05
CA ARG A 75 -3.43 8.19 0.85
C ARG A 75 -2.98 7.63 2.19
N VAL A 76 -2.86 6.30 2.28
CA VAL A 76 -2.20 5.62 3.40
C VAL A 76 -1.06 4.79 2.84
N LYS A 77 0.18 5.15 3.17
CA LYS A 77 1.36 4.36 2.80
C LYS A 77 1.52 3.19 3.76
N ILE A 78 1.78 2.00 3.23
CA ILE A 78 2.19 0.84 4.02
C ILE A 78 3.72 0.87 4.12
N PRO A 79 4.29 1.08 5.33
CA PRO A 79 5.73 1.15 5.52
C PRO A 79 6.38 -0.22 5.34
N ASN A 80 7.53 -0.26 4.67
CA ASN A 80 8.31 -1.50 4.46
C ASN A 80 8.92 -2.07 5.75
N VAL A 81 8.90 -1.31 6.84
CA VAL A 81 9.36 -1.76 8.17
C VAL A 81 8.42 -2.78 8.79
N LEU A 82 7.16 -2.81 8.36
CA LEU A 82 6.19 -3.78 8.85
C LEU A 82 6.33 -5.11 8.10
N PRO A 83 6.20 -6.25 8.81
CA PRO A 83 6.16 -7.55 8.17
C PRO A 83 4.92 -7.65 7.28
N ARG A 84 5.09 -8.15 6.05
CA ARG A 84 3.98 -8.27 5.08
C ARG A 84 2.95 -9.33 5.47
N PHE A 85 3.37 -10.32 6.25
CA PHE A 85 2.54 -11.41 6.72
C PHE A 85 2.49 -11.39 8.23
N ILE A 86 1.31 -11.44 8.80
CA ILE A 86 1.07 -11.49 10.24
C ILE A 86 0.66 -12.91 10.58
N ALA A 87 1.46 -13.59 11.41
CA ALA A 87 1.14 -14.91 11.89
C ALA A 87 0.01 -14.86 12.94
N LEU A 88 -1.00 -15.68 12.76
CA LEU A 88 -2.03 -15.86 13.79
C LEU A 88 -1.52 -16.78 14.90
N PRO A 89 -1.90 -16.54 16.17
CA PRO A 89 -1.68 -17.48 17.25
C PRO A 89 -2.30 -18.84 16.93
N ALA A 90 -1.65 -19.93 17.34
CA ALA A 90 -2.14 -21.29 17.08
C ALA A 90 -3.58 -21.53 17.57
N ALA A 91 -3.99 -20.86 18.64
CA ALA A 91 -5.35 -20.92 19.17
C ALA A 91 -6.42 -20.34 18.23
N LEU A 92 -6.02 -19.48 17.29
CA LEU A 92 -6.90 -18.86 16.30
C LEU A 92 -6.77 -19.52 14.91
N ALA A 93 -5.80 -20.42 14.76
CA ALA A 93 -5.63 -21.17 13.52
C ALA A 93 -6.64 -22.30 13.44
N SER A 94 -7.27 -22.47 12.29
CA SER A 94 -8.24 -23.56 12.04
C SER A 94 -7.59 -24.92 11.72
N HIS A 95 -6.26 -24.99 11.74
CA HIS A 95 -5.50 -26.21 11.41
C HIS A 95 -4.16 -26.26 12.18
N SER A 96 -3.47 -27.40 12.13
CA SER A 96 -2.21 -27.67 12.86
C SER A 96 -0.99 -26.90 12.34
N GLY A 97 -1.09 -26.24 11.17
CA GLY A 97 0.00 -25.49 10.56
C GLY A 97 0.01 -23.99 10.93
N THR A 98 0.91 -23.23 10.32
CA THR A 98 1.00 -21.79 10.52
C THR A 98 0.02 -21.06 9.61
N THR A 99 -0.85 -20.24 10.20
CA THR A 99 -1.79 -19.39 9.47
C THR A 99 -1.29 -17.96 9.47
N PHE A 100 -1.30 -17.34 8.30
CA PHE A 100 -0.95 -15.94 8.09
C PHE A 100 -2.14 -15.16 7.52
N VAL A 101 -2.12 -13.86 7.76
CA VAL A 101 -2.96 -12.87 7.07
C VAL A 101 -2.06 -11.83 6.42
N PHE A 102 -2.52 -11.21 5.33
CA PHE A 102 -1.79 -10.13 4.71
C PHE A 102 -1.92 -8.84 5.53
N LEU A 103 -0.81 -8.11 5.65
CA LEU A 103 -0.78 -6.81 6.31
C LEU A 103 -1.78 -5.83 5.69
N GLU A 104 -1.89 -5.86 4.37
CA GLU A 104 -2.80 -5.01 3.60
C GLU A 104 -4.26 -5.22 4.03
N ASP A 105 -4.67 -6.46 4.25
CA ASP A 105 -6.04 -6.78 4.68
C ASP A 105 -6.31 -6.29 6.11
N VAL A 106 -5.31 -6.43 6.99
CA VAL A 106 -5.40 -5.93 8.36
C VAL A 106 -5.51 -4.40 8.37
N VAL A 107 -4.71 -3.70 7.56
CA VAL A 107 -4.80 -2.25 7.42
C VAL A 107 -6.16 -1.85 6.88
N ARG A 108 -6.63 -2.49 5.80
CA ARG A 108 -7.92 -2.20 5.17
C ARG A 108 -9.08 -2.35 6.15
N SER A 109 -9.10 -3.43 6.91
CA SER A 109 -10.16 -3.72 7.89
C SER A 109 -10.18 -2.75 9.07
N ASN A 110 -9.10 -2.03 9.32
CA ASN A 110 -8.96 -1.12 10.45
C ASN A 110 -8.76 0.35 10.04
N LEU A 111 -9.00 0.71 8.78
CA LEU A 111 -8.83 2.08 8.29
C LEU A 111 -9.63 3.10 9.09
N ALA A 112 -10.83 2.76 9.55
CA ALA A 112 -11.65 3.64 10.36
C ALA A 112 -10.97 4.12 11.65
N ALA A 113 -10.04 3.33 12.19
CA ALA A 113 -9.29 3.71 13.40
C ALA A 113 -8.28 4.83 13.16
N ILE A 114 -7.81 5.00 11.92
CA ILE A 114 -6.86 6.06 11.54
C ILE A 114 -7.51 7.25 10.83
N PHE A 115 -8.83 7.18 10.59
CA PHE A 115 -9.64 8.26 10.05
C PHE A 115 -10.82 8.59 10.98
N PRO A 116 -10.56 9.13 12.18
CA PRO A 116 -11.61 9.41 13.14
C PRO A 116 -12.60 10.47 12.62
N GLY A 117 -13.89 10.21 12.76
CA GLY A 117 -14.93 11.16 12.41
C GLY A 117 -15.26 11.27 10.92
N VAL A 118 -14.71 10.40 10.07
CA VAL A 118 -15.02 10.34 8.64
C VAL A 118 -15.51 8.95 8.22
N GLU A 119 -16.36 8.91 7.21
CA GLU A 119 -16.83 7.66 6.60
C GLU A 119 -15.82 7.18 5.55
N ILE A 120 -15.40 5.93 5.62
CA ILE A 120 -14.61 5.29 4.55
C ILE A 120 -15.56 4.81 3.48
N VAL A 121 -15.52 5.44 2.31
CA VAL A 121 -16.36 5.07 1.16
C VAL A 121 -15.75 3.89 0.40
N SER A 122 -14.45 3.94 0.15
CA SER A 122 -13.70 2.85 -0.48
C SER A 122 -12.21 2.96 -0.17
N ALA A 123 -11.51 1.84 -0.26
CA ALA A 123 -10.05 1.78 -0.12
C ALA A 123 -9.48 0.74 -1.07
N HIS A 124 -8.54 1.16 -1.90
CA HIS A 124 -7.96 0.33 -2.96
C HIS A 124 -6.45 0.40 -2.90
N LEU A 125 -5.82 -0.77 -3.01
CA LEU A 125 -4.36 -0.87 -3.00
C LEU A 125 -3.81 -0.45 -4.36
N PHE A 126 -2.70 0.29 -4.32
CA PHE A 126 -1.90 0.58 -5.51
C PHE A 126 -0.41 0.60 -5.17
N ARG A 127 0.42 0.35 -6.17
CA ARG A 127 1.87 0.37 -6.07
C ARG A 127 2.46 1.06 -7.28
N VAL A 128 3.48 1.87 -7.05
CA VAL A 128 4.20 2.58 -8.11
C VAL A 128 5.57 1.97 -8.29
N ILE A 129 5.93 1.70 -9.54
CA ILE A 129 7.27 1.32 -9.96
C ILE A 129 7.83 2.46 -10.79
N ARG A 130 8.96 2.99 -10.35
CA ARG A 130 9.66 4.08 -11.03
C ARG A 130 10.88 3.54 -11.74
N ASP A 131 11.20 4.17 -12.85
CA ASP A 131 12.46 3.93 -13.51
C ASP A 131 13.62 4.29 -12.56
N SER A 132 14.59 3.40 -12.51
CA SER A 132 15.79 3.55 -11.69
C SER A 132 17.05 3.72 -12.55
N ASP A 133 16.91 3.94 -13.85
CA ASP A 133 18.05 4.23 -14.70
C ASP A 133 18.69 5.55 -14.25
N LEU A 134 19.85 5.41 -13.65
CA LEU A 134 20.75 6.51 -13.33
C LEU A 134 21.53 6.82 -14.59
N GLU A 135 21.16 7.88 -15.30
CA GLU A 135 22.11 8.57 -16.16
C GLU A 135 23.16 9.20 -15.22
N LEU A 136 24.23 8.49 -14.96
CA LEU A 136 25.43 9.05 -14.34
C LEU A 136 26.04 9.98 -15.38
N ASP A 137 25.67 11.25 -15.30
CA ASP A 137 26.40 12.28 -16.02
C ASP A 137 27.85 12.24 -15.53
N GLN A 138 28.77 11.84 -16.40
CA GLN A 138 30.20 11.76 -16.12
C GLN A 138 30.80 13.18 -16.15
N GLY A 139 30.26 14.07 -15.34
CA GLY A 139 30.73 15.42 -15.16
C GLY A 139 31.51 15.56 -13.84
N ASP A 140 32.77 15.87 -13.99
CA ASP A 140 33.76 16.35 -13.02
C ASP A 140 33.80 15.64 -11.63
N GLU A 141 34.96 15.05 -11.37
CA GLU A 141 35.31 14.21 -10.21
C GLU A 141 35.34 14.94 -8.84
N ASP A 142 34.93 16.21 -8.76
CA ASP A 142 35.25 17.05 -7.60
C ASP A 142 34.23 17.00 -6.45
N ASP A 143 33.01 16.38 -6.62
CA ASP A 143 32.10 16.22 -5.48
C ASP A 143 31.25 14.94 -5.57
N LEU A 144 31.88 13.83 -5.20
CA LEU A 144 31.26 12.49 -5.18
C LEU A 144 30.01 12.45 -4.27
N LEU A 145 30.03 13.21 -3.16
CA LEU A 145 28.91 13.27 -2.21
C LEU A 145 27.70 14.02 -2.79
N GLU A 146 27.95 15.15 -3.46
CA GLU A 146 26.87 15.91 -4.11
C GLU A 146 26.28 15.13 -5.29
N THR A 147 27.12 14.44 -6.05
CA THR A 147 26.68 13.56 -7.15
C THR A 147 25.84 12.39 -6.65
N VAL A 148 26.24 11.73 -5.56
CA VAL A 148 25.48 10.65 -4.93
C VAL A 148 24.15 11.17 -4.38
N ASP A 149 24.11 12.32 -3.70
CA ASP A 149 22.87 12.89 -3.18
C ASP A 149 21.92 13.31 -4.31
N ARG A 150 22.46 13.89 -5.39
CA ARG A 150 21.69 14.23 -6.60
C ARG A 150 21.12 12.98 -7.27
N SER A 151 21.93 11.93 -7.42
CA SER A 151 21.51 10.64 -7.97
C SER A 151 20.43 9.97 -7.12
N LEU A 152 20.55 10.00 -5.78
CA LEU A 152 19.52 9.49 -4.87
C LEU A 152 18.21 10.30 -4.97
N ARG A 153 18.28 11.60 -5.20
CA ARG A 153 17.09 12.44 -5.44
C ARG A 153 16.43 12.13 -6.79
N GLN A 154 17.22 11.86 -7.83
CA GLN A 154 16.73 11.44 -9.15
C GLN A 154 16.04 10.07 -9.08
N LEU A 155 16.64 9.08 -8.38
CA LEU A 155 16.01 7.78 -8.14
C LEU A 155 14.64 7.90 -7.44
N ARG A 156 14.50 8.86 -6.53
CA ARG A 156 13.22 9.11 -5.86
C ARG A 156 12.17 9.75 -6.77
N ARG A 157 12.59 10.45 -7.82
CA ARG A 157 11.75 11.24 -8.76
C ARG A 157 11.72 10.66 -10.18
N GLY A 158 12.34 9.50 -10.43
CA GLY A 158 12.33 8.84 -11.73
C GLY A 158 10.92 8.72 -12.30
N ALA A 159 10.81 8.68 -13.62
CA ALA A 159 9.55 8.52 -14.32
C ALA A 159 8.81 7.27 -13.80
N ILE A 160 7.50 7.31 -13.76
CA ILE A 160 6.70 6.14 -13.41
C ILE A 160 6.66 5.21 -14.60
N SER A 161 7.21 4.01 -14.43
CA SER A 161 7.22 2.96 -15.45
C SER A 161 5.99 2.08 -15.39
N LEU A 162 5.44 1.87 -14.17
CA LEU A 162 4.25 1.06 -13.98
C LEU A 162 3.53 1.45 -12.68
N VAL A 163 2.19 1.48 -12.75
CA VAL A 163 1.32 1.56 -11.58
C VAL A 163 0.47 0.30 -11.54
N THR A 164 0.64 -0.53 -10.51
CA THR A 164 -0.29 -1.64 -10.28
C THR A 164 -1.42 -1.17 -9.39
N VAL A 165 -2.65 -1.51 -9.75
CA VAL A 165 -3.89 -1.14 -9.04
C VAL A 165 -4.78 -2.34 -8.88
N GLU A 166 -5.57 -2.40 -7.81
CA GLU A 166 -6.58 -3.45 -7.65
C GLU A 166 -7.59 -3.45 -8.79
N ASP A 167 -7.96 -4.63 -9.25
CA ASP A 167 -8.88 -4.83 -10.37
C ASP A 167 -10.23 -4.12 -10.17
N GLN A 168 -10.72 -4.11 -8.92
CA GLN A 168 -11.99 -3.48 -8.54
C GLN A 168 -11.87 -1.98 -8.23
N MET A 169 -10.71 -1.34 -8.47
CA MET A 169 -10.57 0.10 -8.25
C MET A 169 -11.52 0.89 -9.16
N PRO A 170 -12.37 1.77 -8.60
CA PRO A 170 -13.30 2.57 -9.38
C PRO A 170 -12.60 3.50 -10.38
N GLY A 171 -13.18 3.71 -11.56
CA GLY A 171 -12.63 4.58 -12.60
C GLY A 171 -12.26 5.97 -12.09
N ARG A 172 -13.11 6.59 -11.27
CA ARG A 172 -12.84 7.90 -10.68
C ARG A 172 -11.54 7.92 -9.84
N VAL A 173 -11.22 6.83 -9.15
CA VAL A 173 -9.97 6.73 -8.35
C VAL A 173 -8.78 6.54 -9.28
N LEU A 174 -8.96 5.73 -10.34
CA LEU A 174 -7.95 5.58 -11.41
C LEU A 174 -7.64 6.92 -12.07
N ASP A 175 -8.66 7.71 -12.40
CA ASP A 175 -8.50 9.05 -13.02
C ASP A 175 -7.68 9.97 -12.10
N ILE A 176 -7.99 10.00 -10.80
CA ILE A 176 -7.23 10.79 -9.82
C ILE A 176 -5.75 10.37 -9.80
N LEU A 177 -5.47 9.06 -9.81
CA LEU A 177 -4.10 8.57 -9.82
C LEU A 177 -3.40 8.90 -11.14
N ALA A 178 -4.06 8.68 -12.28
CA ALA A 178 -3.51 8.94 -13.61
C ALA A 178 -3.17 10.43 -13.81
N GLU A 179 -4.07 11.32 -13.44
CA GLU A 179 -3.88 12.77 -13.52
C GLU A 179 -2.70 13.24 -12.64
N ASN A 180 -2.64 12.77 -11.40
CA ASN A 180 -1.60 13.20 -10.46
C ASN A 180 -0.24 12.53 -10.71
N PHE A 181 -0.22 11.41 -11.38
CA PHE A 181 1.02 10.74 -11.82
C PHE A 181 1.47 11.19 -13.21
N GLU A 182 0.62 11.93 -13.93
CA GLU A 182 0.86 12.35 -15.32
C GLU A 182 1.15 11.16 -16.24
N VAL A 183 0.40 10.05 -16.04
CA VAL A 183 0.57 8.81 -16.81
C VAL A 183 -0.71 8.44 -17.56
N GLY A 184 -0.53 7.80 -18.72
CA GLY A 184 -1.64 7.21 -19.47
C GLY A 184 -2.09 5.85 -18.92
N GLY A 185 -3.24 5.38 -19.40
CA GLY A 185 -3.80 4.10 -18.97
C GLY A 185 -2.93 2.88 -19.31
N GLU A 186 -2.03 3.01 -20.29
CA GLU A 186 -1.07 1.96 -20.68
C GLU A 186 -0.01 1.66 -19.59
N VAL A 187 0.21 2.62 -18.68
CA VAL A 187 1.13 2.47 -17.55
C VAL A 187 0.43 1.87 -16.33
N MET A 188 -0.91 1.73 -16.36
CA MET A 188 -1.70 1.23 -15.24
C MET A 188 -2.12 -0.23 -15.47
N LEU A 189 -1.61 -1.13 -14.63
CA LEU A 189 -1.91 -2.56 -14.66
C LEU A 189 -2.87 -2.92 -13.53
N LYS A 190 -4.03 -3.45 -13.89
CA LYS A 190 -4.97 -4.02 -12.92
C LYS A 190 -4.48 -5.40 -12.48
N VAL A 191 -4.51 -5.62 -11.17
CA VAL A 191 -4.11 -6.89 -10.53
C VAL A 191 -5.22 -7.33 -9.56
N PRO A 192 -5.40 -8.67 -9.41
CA PRO A 192 -6.38 -9.22 -8.46
C PRO A 192 -6.10 -8.82 -7.03
#